data_8d9d3d596292c2863873800e6a2b9876
#
_entry.id   8d9d3d596292c2863873800e6a2b9876
#
_cell.length_a   1.000
_cell.length_b   1.000
_cell.length_c   1.000
_cell.angle_alpha   90.00
_cell.angle_beta   90.00
_cell.angle_gamma   90.00
#
_symmetry.space_group_name_H-M   'P 1'
#
loop_
_entity.id
_entity.type
_entity.pdbx_description
1 polymer ?
#
loop_
_entity_poly.entity_id
_entity_poly.type
_entity_poly.pdbx_seq_one_letter_code
_entity_poly.pdbx_strand_id
1 'polypeptide(L)'
;MAVTIKDIAKEAGVSYSTVSRALNGVGGDSEARDRIRRLASEMGYVPNQAAIHLKKSRSYVIGLYFSTISKMTSPYVLHDVLTGVYSITGSKYNVVVKGIDMHEPGTLNPSYFDGIIVLSQKNEDMEFMNEVLSKGIPMTVICRLVDIDAPNVTTDEARAMERAMDYLLDNGHRRLAVIEGRPELDSTRLRHRGWRNSMRKHGLDPDQVPMINGNYRYESGCSAARQLLAYKPTAILCFNDEMAFGARTAIHEAGLSVPGDVSLIGFDNWDLSGYSDMHLTTVERNMGEIAKEGARVLLRRLDEGIIDNRRIYLDNKLIIRDTVRNLNEKQ
;
A
#
# COMPACT_ATOMS: atom_id res chain seq x y z
N MET A 1 24.45 24.62 -25.52
CA MET A 1 24.33 25.07 -24.08
C MET A 1 22.86 25.15 -23.71
N ALA A 2 22.48 24.80 -22.51
CA ALA A 2 21.07 24.93 -22.09
C ALA A 2 20.70 26.42 -21.94
N VAL A 3 19.52 26.79 -22.44
CA VAL A 3 18.98 28.15 -22.32
C VAL A 3 18.70 28.47 -20.87
N THR A 4 19.09 29.67 -20.42
CA THR A 4 18.94 30.14 -19.04
C THR A 4 17.93 31.31 -18.94
N ILE A 5 17.46 31.60 -17.73
CA ILE A 5 16.61 32.79 -17.48
C ILE A 5 17.31 34.09 -17.93
N LYS A 6 18.66 34.14 -17.88
CA LYS A 6 19.42 35.31 -18.34
C LYS A 6 19.33 35.47 -19.87
N ASP A 7 19.32 34.38 -20.61
CA ASP A 7 19.19 34.43 -22.07
C ASP A 7 17.79 34.89 -22.47
N ILE A 8 16.76 34.42 -21.80
CA ILE A 8 15.37 34.88 -22.01
C ILE A 8 15.24 36.36 -21.66
N ALA A 9 15.85 36.81 -20.55
CA ALA A 9 15.81 38.21 -20.13
C ALA A 9 16.45 39.13 -21.19
N LYS A 10 17.57 38.70 -21.75
CA LYS A 10 18.28 39.40 -22.82
C LYS A 10 17.41 39.50 -24.09
N GLU A 11 16.81 38.40 -24.52
CA GLU A 11 16.00 38.33 -25.74
C GLU A 11 14.68 39.09 -25.58
N ALA A 12 14.03 39.00 -24.40
CA ALA A 12 12.79 39.71 -24.11
C ALA A 12 12.97 41.20 -23.80
N GLY A 13 14.20 41.71 -23.63
CA GLY A 13 14.49 43.09 -23.25
C GLY A 13 14.01 43.49 -21.86
N VAL A 14 13.96 42.54 -20.91
CA VAL A 14 13.44 42.76 -19.54
C VAL A 14 14.43 42.26 -18.50
N SER A 15 14.21 42.66 -17.24
CA SER A 15 15.10 42.23 -16.14
C SER A 15 14.96 40.72 -15.85
N TYR A 16 16.03 40.10 -15.29
CA TYR A 16 16.00 38.74 -14.78
C TYR A 16 14.83 38.49 -13.82
N SER A 17 14.55 39.45 -12.94
CA SER A 17 13.46 39.38 -11.97
C SER A 17 12.08 39.38 -12.64
N THR A 18 11.92 40.08 -13.76
CA THR A 18 10.67 40.11 -14.55
C THR A 18 10.41 38.76 -15.20
N VAL A 19 11.42 38.15 -15.83
CA VAL A 19 11.33 36.80 -16.41
C VAL A 19 11.04 35.77 -15.32
N SER A 20 11.78 35.81 -14.20
CA SER A 20 11.58 34.90 -13.09
C SER A 20 10.15 34.97 -12.52
N ARG A 21 9.56 36.17 -12.37
CA ARG A 21 8.16 36.34 -11.94
C ARG A 21 7.17 35.82 -12.96
N ALA A 22 7.37 36.12 -14.25
CA ALA A 22 6.50 35.69 -15.34
C ALA A 22 6.43 34.15 -15.45
N LEU A 23 7.60 33.49 -15.35
CA LEU A 23 7.69 32.02 -15.40
C LEU A 23 7.08 31.37 -14.14
N ASN A 24 7.18 32.00 -12.95
CA ASN A 24 6.62 31.49 -11.70
C ASN A 24 5.17 31.91 -11.43
N GLY A 25 4.51 32.62 -12.35
CA GLY A 25 3.11 33.00 -12.21
C GLY A 25 2.84 34.13 -11.21
N VAL A 26 3.86 34.85 -10.75
CA VAL A 26 3.75 35.86 -9.71
C VAL A 26 3.82 37.28 -10.30
N GLY A 27 2.71 38.03 -10.20
CA GLY A 27 2.64 39.49 -10.49
C GLY A 27 2.79 39.88 -11.97
N GLY A 28 2.32 41.10 -12.29
CA GLY A 28 2.49 41.72 -13.62
C GLY A 28 1.30 41.55 -14.56
N ASP A 29 1.30 42.35 -15.64
CA ASP A 29 0.33 42.30 -16.73
C ASP A 29 0.30 40.89 -17.35
N SER A 30 -0.91 40.36 -17.58
CA SER A 30 -1.12 39.02 -18.16
C SER A 30 -0.50 38.88 -19.54
N GLU A 31 -0.54 39.93 -20.36
CA GLU A 31 -0.05 39.94 -21.75
C GLU A 31 1.52 39.88 -21.79
N ALA A 32 2.18 40.63 -20.94
CA ALA A 32 3.62 40.62 -20.83
C ALA A 32 4.13 39.26 -20.29
N ARG A 33 3.41 38.63 -19.37
CA ARG A 33 3.70 37.32 -18.82
C ARG A 33 3.58 36.24 -19.88
N ASP A 34 2.51 36.27 -20.69
CA ASP A 34 2.24 35.28 -21.71
C ASP A 34 3.22 35.40 -22.89
N ARG A 35 3.66 36.62 -23.18
CA ARG A 35 4.75 36.86 -24.15
C ARG A 35 6.06 36.24 -23.69
N ILE A 36 6.44 36.41 -22.41
CA ILE A 36 7.68 35.85 -21.85
C ILE A 36 7.61 34.32 -21.82
N ARG A 37 6.46 33.73 -21.50
CA ARG A 37 6.26 32.28 -21.51
C ARG A 37 6.38 31.68 -22.91
N ARG A 38 5.80 32.32 -23.91
CA ARG A 38 5.92 31.91 -25.33
C ARG A 38 7.38 31.96 -25.75
N LEU A 39 8.07 33.06 -25.51
CA LEU A 39 9.49 33.20 -25.85
C LEU A 39 10.35 32.12 -25.17
N ALA A 40 10.12 31.83 -23.89
CA ALA A 40 10.81 30.79 -23.17
C ALA A 40 10.59 29.41 -23.82
N SER A 41 9.36 29.12 -24.28
CA SER A 41 9.03 27.88 -24.98
C SER A 41 9.70 27.80 -26.34
N GLU A 42 9.71 28.89 -27.12
CA GLU A 42 10.33 28.98 -28.44
C GLU A 42 11.86 28.81 -28.35
N MET A 43 12.48 29.34 -27.29
CA MET A 43 13.90 29.16 -27.02
C MET A 43 14.27 27.76 -26.45
N GLY A 44 13.28 26.90 -26.21
CA GLY A 44 13.50 25.59 -25.62
C GLY A 44 13.96 25.65 -24.16
N TYR A 45 13.55 26.67 -23.41
CA TYR A 45 13.89 26.78 -22.01
C TYR A 45 13.16 25.74 -21.18
N VAL A 46 13.93 24.91 -20.47
CA VAL A 46 13.42 23.98 -19.46
C VAL A 46 13.77 24.57 -18.09
N PRO A 47 12.77 24.81 -17.21
CA PRO A 47 13.03 25.31 -15.86
C PRO A 47 14.02 24.42 -15.13
N ASN A 48 15.11 25.00 -14.61
CA ASN A 48 16.04 24.26 -13.78
C ASN A 48 15.42 24.05 -12.39
N GLN A 49 14.85 22.88 -12.20
CA GLN A 49 14.20 22.49 -10.94
C GLN A 49 15.13 22.65 -9.73
N ALA A 50 16.41 22.30 -9.88
CA ALA A 50 17.40 22.47 -8.81
C ALA A 50 17.56 23.93 -8.35
N ALA A 51 17.52 24.88 -9.31
CA ALA A 51 17.60 26.31 -8.98
C ALA A 51 16.33 26.85 -8.32
N ILE A 52 15.15 26.31 -8.70
CA ILE A 52 13.86 26.63 -8.08
C ILE A 52 13.83 26.08 -6.66
N HIS A 53 14.30 24.85 -6.45
CA HIS A 53 14.38 24.16 -5.17
C HIS A 53 15.28 24.92 -4.17
N LEU A 54 16.48 25.36 -4.61
CA LEU A 54 17.41 26.15 -3.79
C LEU A 54 16.77 27.45 -3.28
N LYS A 55 15.96 28.11 -4.10
CA LYS A 55 15.30 29.37 -3.73
C LYS A 55 14.14 29.20 -2.75
N LYS A 56 13.50 28.03 -2.73
CA LYS A 56 12.32 27.73 -1.91
C LYS A 56 12.63 26.88 -0.67
N SER A 57 13.89 26.47 -0.45
CA SER A 57 14.31 25.54 0.61
C SER A 57 13.48 24.24 0.61
N ARG A 58 13.03 23.79 -0.56
CA ARG A 58 12.25 22.55 -0.76
C ARG A 58 12.83 21.73 -1.90
N SER A 59 12.87 20.42 -1.70
CA SER A 59 13.34 19.46 -2.71
C SER A 59 12.26 19.07 -3.72
N TYR A 60 10.99 19.16 -3.33
CA TYR A 60 9.84 18.62 -4.04
C TYR A 60 10.00 17.12 -4.31
N VAL A 61 10.65 16.41 -3.41
CA VAL A 61 10.83 14.96 -3.46
C VAL A 61 10.15 14.33 -2.25
N ILE A 62 9.28 13.37 -2.50
CA ILE A 62 8.69 12.50 -1.48
C ILE A 62 9.36 11.14 -1.58
N GLY A 63 9.92 10.66 -0.47
CA GLY A 63 10.37 9.28 -0.35
C GLY A 63 9.19 8.34 -0.09
N LEU A 64 9.08 7.26 -0.86
CA LEU A 64 8.15 6.18 -0.60
C LEU A 64 8.97 4.92 -0.30
N TYR A 65 9.00 4.54 0.97
CA TYR A 65 9.81 3.44 1.45
C TYR A 65 8.93 2.23 1.81
N PHE A 66 9.24 1.09 1.23
CA PHE A 66 8.65 -0.20 1.57
C PHE A 66 9.56 -0.96 2.53
N SER A 67 9.01 -1.77 3.45
CA SER A 67 9.81 -2.66 4.30
C SER A 67 10.81 -3.48 3.48
N THR A 68 10.39 -3.91 2.29
CA THR A 68 11.23 -4.56 1.28
C THR A 68 10.67 -4.25 -0.12
N ILE A 69 11.54 -4.05 -1.11
CA ILE A 69 11.15 -3.85 -2.52
C ILE A 69 11.62 -5.01 -3.40
N SER A 70 12.21 -6.03 -2.81
CA SER A 70 12.69 -7.22 -3.49
C SER A 70 11.56 -8.04 -4.11
N LYS A 71 11.87 -9.21 -4.68
CA LYS A 71 10.91 -10.21 -5.19
C LYS A 71 9.82 -10.60 -4.17
N MET A 72 9.95 -10.18 -2.91
CA MET A 72 9.02 -10.49 -1.82
C MET A 72 7.80 -9.54 -1.78
N THR A 73 7.86 -8.36 -2.36
CA THR A 73 6.73 -7.43 -2.44
C THR A 73 5.78 -7.83 -3.58
N SER A 74 4.49 -7.87 -3.29
CA SER A 74 3.47 -8.13 -4.31
C SER A 74 3.46 -7.00 -5.35
N PRO A 75 3.49 -7.30 -6.66
CA PRO A 75 3.36 -6.28 -7.71
C PRO A 75 2.08 -5.46 -7.59
N TYR A 76 0.97 -6.07 -7.13
CA TYR A 76 -0.31 -5.38 -6.93
C TYR A 76 -0.24 -4.36 -5.79
N VAL A 77 0.36 -4.73 -4.65
CA VAL A 77 0.59 -3.79 -3.54
C VAL A 77 1.45 -2.62 -4.00
N LEU A 78 2.51 -2.89 -4.76
CA LEU A 78 3.36 -1.85 -5.31
C LEU A 78 2.59 -0.92 -6.25
N HIS A 79 1.82 -1.49 -7.19
CA HIS A 79 0.99 -0.74 -8.14
C HIS A 79 -0.03 0.16 -7.42
N ASP A 80 -0.81 -0.41 -6.49
CA ASP A 80 -1.88 0.31 -5.80
C ASP A 80 -1.34 1.44 -4.92
N VAL A 81 -0.25 1.17 -4.19
CA VAL A 81 0.39 2.18 -3.34
C VAL A 81 0.97 3.31 -4.20
N LEU A 82 1.66 3.00 -5.28
CA LEU A 82 2.18 4.00 -6.21
C LEU A 82 1.06 4.85 -6.80
N THR A 83 0.04 4.21 -7.36
CA THR A 83 -1.11 4.90 -7.96
C THR A 83 -1.81 5.78 -6.92
N GLY A 84 -2.00 5.27 -5.69
CA GLY A 84 -2.57 6.02 -4.57
C GLY A 84 -1.76 7.27 -4.24
N VAL A 85 -0.45 7.14 -4.03
CA VAL A 85 0.45 8.26 -3.73
C VAL A 85 0.47 9.27 -4.87
N TYR A 86 0.65 8.83 -6.11
CA TYR A 86 0.70 9.72 -7.28
C TYR A 86 -0.60 10.49 -7.49
N SER A 87 -1.76 9.90 -7.19
CA SER A 87 -3.06 10.57 -7.31
C SER A 87 -3.18 11.81 -6.41
N ILE A 88 -2.39 11.88 -5.33
CA ILE A 88 -2.38 12.98 -4.37
C ILE A 88 -1.19 13.91 -4.58
N THR A 89 0.00 13.38 -4.84
CA THR A 89 1.21 14.19 -5.06
C THR A 89 1.18 14.91 -6.41
N GLY A 90 0.52 14.32 -7.41
CA GLY A 90 0.40 14.84 -8.76
C GLY A 90 1.76 15.14 -9.40
N SER A 91 1.80 16.18 -10.22
CA SER A 91 3.04 16.69 -10.84
C SER A 91 3.85 17.61 -9.92
N LYS A 92 3.34 17.91 -8.71
CA LYS A 92 4.01 18.82 -7.77
C LYS A 92 5.23 18.19 -7.13
N TYR A 93 5.19 16.89 -6.85
CA TYR A 93 6.28 16.17 -6.19
C TYR A 93 6.79 15.01 -7.04
N ASN A 94 8.10 14.83 -7.05
CA ASN A 94 8.72 13.60 -7.53
C ASN A 94 8.67 12.54 -6.43
N VAL A 95 8.20 11.34 -6.76
CA VAL A 95 8.15 10.22 -5.81
C VAL A 95 9.33 9.29 -6.08
N VAL A 96 10.20 9.13 -5.08
CA VAL A 96 11.35 8.21 -5.13
C VAL A 96 11.03 6.97 -4.32
N VAL A 97 10.99 5.82 -4.97
CA VAL A 97 10.65 4.53 -4.36
C VAL A 97 11.91 3.80 -3.92
N LYS A 98 11.93 3.32 -2.68
CA LYS A 98 13.06 2.58 -2.10
C LYS A 98 12.59 1.46 -1.18
N GLY A 99 13.47 0.47 -0.92
CA GLY A 99 13.30 -0.53 0.13
C GLY A 99 14.06 -0.12 1.38
N ILE A 100 13.47 -0.32 2.57
CA ILE A 100 14.16 -0.15 3.85
C ILE A 100 15.26 -1.21 3.98
N ASP A 101 14.99 -2.42 3.49
CA ASP A 101 15.93 -3.53 3.45
C ASP A 101 17.23 -3.27 2.66
N MET A 102 17.25 -2.21 1.85
CA MET A 102 18.42 -1.77 1.07
C MET A 102 19.01 -0.44 1.58
N HIS A 103 18.48 0.08 2.69
CA HIS A 103 18.95 1.33 3.27
C HIS A 103 20.16 1.10 4.18
N GLU A 104 21.21 1.90 3.98
CA GLU A 104 22.36 1.90 4.87
C GLU A 104 22.12 2.93 5.99
N PRO A 105 22.12 2.53 7.28
CA PRO A 105 21.89 3.44 8.40
C PRO A 105 22.84 4.64 8.37
N GLY A 106 22.32 5.82 8.68
CA GLY A 106 23.07 7.07 8.71
C GLY A 106 23.25 7.77 7.35
N THR A 107 22.84 7.13 6.24
CA THR A 107 23.04 7.71 4.89
C THR A 107 21.88 8.61 4.43
N LEU A 108 20.80 8.70 5.20
CA LEU A 108 19.64 9.50 4.86
C LEU A 108 19.98 11.00 4.84
N ASN A 109 19.85 11.63 3.68
CA ASN A 109 20.08 13.05 3.50
C ASN A 109 18.77 13.85 3.70
N PRO A 110 18.64 14.65 4.78
CA PRO A 110 17.42 15.39 5.06
C PRO A 110 17.10 16.50 4.03
N SER A 111 18.11 16.98 3.31
CA SER A 111 17.88 17.98 2.25
C SER A 111 17.36 17.40 0.94
N TYR A 112 17.31 16.08 0.82
CA TYR A 112 16.86 15.39 -0.40
C TYR A 112 15.36 15.14 -0.40
N PHE A 113 14.72 15.03 0.77
CA PHE A 113 13.30 14.74 0.89
C PHE A 113 12.57 15.85 1.63
N ASP A 114 11.45 16.33 1.09
CA ASP A 114 10.51 17.18 1.83
C ASP A 114 9.72 16.35 2.84
N GLY A 115 9.47 15.07 2.54
CA GLY A 115 8.79 14.14 3.43
C GLY A 115 8.91 12.70 2.97
N ILE A 116 8.57 11.77 3.86
CA ILE A 116 8.69 10.33 3.62
C ILE A 116 7.38 9.63 4.00
N ILE A 117 6.91 8.74 3.13
CA ILE A 117 5.85 7.77 3.40
C ILE A 117 6.51 6.41 3.60
N VAL A 118 6.24 5.76 4.72
CA VAL A 118 6.79 4.45 5.06
C VAL A 118 5.69 3.41 5.06
N LEU A 119 5.75 2.44 4.15
CA LEU A 119 4.97 1.21 4.23
C LEU A 119 5.72 0.22 5.10
N SER A 120 5.36 0.17 6.38
CA SER A 120 6.01 -0.70 7.37
C SER A 120 5.25 -2.01 7.54
N GLN A 121 6.00 -3.10 7.67
CA GLN A 121 5.47 -4.45 7.93
C GLN A 121 6.25 -5.22 8.99
N LYS A 122 7.41 -4.71 9.43
CA LYS A 122 8.34 -5.41 10.32
C LYS A 122 8.81 -4.52 11.45
N ASN A 123 9.26 -5.14 12.55
CA ASN A 123 9.84 -4.39 13.67
C ASN A 123 11.18 -3.75 13.31
N GLU A 124 11.94 -4.36 12.44
CA GLU A 124 13.25 -3.88 11.96
C GLU A 124 13.12 -2.52 11.23
N ASP A 125 11.94 -2.21 10.66
CA ASP A 125 11.68 -0.92 10.03
C ASP A 125 11.76 0.25 11.02
N MET A 126 11.68 -0.02 12.35
CA MET A 126 11.75 1.00 13.38
C MET A 126 13.08 1.76 13.39
N GLU A 127 14.20 1.10 13.08
CA GLU A 127 15.51 1.74 13.01
C GLU A 127 15.52 2.85 11.95
N PHE A 128 15.04 2.54 10.76
CA PHE A 128 14.88 3.51 9.67
C PHE A 128 13.94 4.66 10.06
N MET A 129 12.77 4.35 10.63
CA MET A 129 11.81 5.37 11.03
C MET A 129 12.37 6.30 12.10
N ASN A 130 13.14 5.78 13.06
CA ASN A 130 13.83 6.59 14.06
C ASN A 130 14.91 7.48 13.43
N GLU A 131 15.64 6.99 12.43
CA GLU A 131 16.58 7.83 11.67
C GLU A 131 15.84 8.98 10.97
N VAL A 132 14.71 8.71 10.29
CA VAL A 132 13.88 9.74 9.64
C VAL A 132 13.48 10.83 10.64
N LEU A 133 12.96 10.43 11.81
CA LEU A 133 12.55 11.37 12.86
C LEU A 133 13.74 12.16 13.42
N SER A 134 14.88 11.52 13.67
CA SER A 134 16.09 12.19 14.19
C SER A 134 16.65 13.25 13.24
N LYS A 135 16.42 13.07 11.93
CA LYS A 135 16.78 14.03 10.88
C LYS A 135 15.73 15.14 10.71
N GLY A 136 14.63 15.11 11.44
CA GLY A 136 13.54 16.09 11.35
C GLY A 136 12.73 16.02 10.05
N ILE A 137 12.79 14.92 9.30
CA ILE A 137 12.05 14.76 8.06
C ILE A 137 10.59 14.40 8.37
N PRO A 138 9.60 15.17 7.87
CA PRO A 138 8.19 14.83 7.99
C PRO A 138 7.91 13.42 7.47
N MET A 139 7.21 12.60 8.27
CA MET A 139 6.93 11.22 7.93
C MET A 139 5.47 10.87 8.18
N THR A 140 4.94 9.94 7.39
CA THR A 140 3.67 9.23 7.62
C THR A 140 3.92 7.74 7.46
N VAL A 141 3.44 6.93 8.41
CA VAL A 141 3.52 5.47 8.34
C VAL A 141 2.20 4.91 7.83
N ILE A 142 2.26 4.00 6.89
CA ILE A 142 1.09 3.30 6.35
C ILE A 142 1.19 1.78 6.59
N CYS A 143 0.03 1.13 6.67
CA CYS A 143 -0.15 -0.32 6.81
C CYS A 143 0.25 -0.92 8.16
N ARG A 144 0.75 -0.15 9.10
CA ARG A 144 1.11 -0.61 10.44
C ARG A 144 0.85 0.48 11.46
N LEU A 145 0.50 0.07 12.69
CA LEU A 145 0.52 0.97 13.84
C LEU A 145 1.86 0.87 14.54
N VAL A 146 2.51 2.00 14.68
CA VAL A 146 3.76 2.14 15.44
C VAL A 146 3.62 3.27 16.45
N ASP A 147 4.27 3.12 17.59
CA ASP A 147 4.23 4.11 18.66
C ASP A 147 5.42 5.08 18.51
N ILE A 148 5.28 6.00 17.57
CA ILE A 148 6.27 7.04 17.23
C ILE A 148 5.57 8.36 16.96
N ASP A 149 6.33 9.44 16.96
CA ASP A 149 5.84 10.81 16.70
C ASP A 149 5.58 11.05 15.19
N ALA A 150 4.72 10.23 14.60
CA ALA A 150 4.29 10.33 13.22
C ALA A 150 2.85 9.81 13.05
N PRO A 151 2.07 10.37 12.09
CA PRO A 151 0.76 9.82 11.76
C PRO A 151 0.86 8.40 11.24
N ASN A 152 -0.15 7.59 11.60
CA ASN A 152 -0.27 6.20 11.16
C ASN A 152 -1.60 6.02 10.42
N VAL A 153 -1.56 5.47 9.20
CA VAL A 153 -2.75 5.15 8.42
C VAL A 153 -2.77 3.65 8.13
N THR A 154 -3.79 2.96 8.61
CA THR A 154 -3.91 1.50 8.45
C THR A 154 -5.37 1.06 8.40
N THR A 155 -5.59 -0.24 8.39
CA THR A 155 -6.89 -0.89 8.53
C THR A 155 -6.86 -1.84 9.74
N ASP A 156 -8.03 -2.22 10.27
CA ASP A 156 -8.10 -3.25 11.30
C ASP A 156 -8.14 -4.65 10.68
N GLU A 157 -6.97 -5.16 10.32
CA GLU A 157 -6.83 -6.48 9.69
C GLU A 157 -7.28 -7.63 10.61
N ALA A 158 -7.16 -7.46 11.93
CA ALA A 158 -7.63 -8.48 12.87
C ALA A 158 -9.15 -8.59 12.84
N ARG A 159 -9.86 -7.45 12.93
CA ARG A 159 -11.31 -7.42 12.83
C ARG A 159 -11.82 -7.88 11.46
N ALA A 160 -11.10 -7.53 10.39
CA ALA A 160 -11.44 -7.96 9.05
C ALA A 160 -11.35 -9.48 8.88
N MET A 161 -10.29 -10.09 9.40
CA MET A 161 -10.11 -11.54 9.37
C MET A 161 -11.08 -12.26 10.32
N GLU A 162 -11.45 -11.65 11.47
CA GLU A 162 -12.49 -12.15 12.34
C GLU A 162 -13.83 -12.25 11.58
N ARG A 163 -14.21 -11.19 10.84
CA ARG A 163 -15.44 -11.20 10.01
C ARG A 163 -15.40 -12.28 8.90
N ALA A 164 -14.24 -12.49 8.28
CA ALA A 164 -14.10 -13.52 7.26
C ALA A 164 -14.29 -14.93 7.84
N MET A 165 -13.76 -15.19 9.02
CA MET A 165 -13.95 -16.45 9.74
C MET A 165 -15.38 -16.58 10.27
N ASP A 166 -15.97 -15.52 10.85
CA ASP A 166 -17.39 -15.50 11.28
C ASP A 166 -18.30 -15.91 10.11
N TYR A 167 -18.05 -15.36 8.90
CA TYR A 167 -18.83 -15.70 7.71
C TYR A 167 -18.77 -17.20 7.33
N LEU A 168 -17.60 -17.85 7.44
CA LEU A 168 -17.53 -19.30 7.26
C LEU A 168 -18.30 -20.08 8.32
N LEU A 169 -18.17 -19.67 9.58
CA LEU A 169 -18.85 -20.33 10.70
C LEU A 169 -20.36 -20.15 10.62
N ASP A 170 -20.85 -18.97 10.24
CA ASP A 170 -22.27 -18.66 10.04
C ASP A 170 -22.89 -19.47 8.88
N ASN A 171 -22.08 -19.80 7.85
CA ASN A 171 -22.47 -20.69 6.77
C ASN A 171 -22.33 -22.19 7.12
N GLY A 172 -22.14 -22.53 8.39
CA GLY A 172 -22.17 -23.90 8.90
C GLY A 172 -20.85 -24.67 8.79
N HIS A 173 -19.76 -24.04 8.31
CA HIS A 173 -18.46 -24.68 8.25
C HIS A 173 -17.88 -24.93 9.64
N ARG A 174 -17.41 -26.14 9.89
CA ARG A 174 -16.76 -26.53 11.17
C ARG A 174 -15.43 -27.24 10.96
N ARG A 175 -15.25 -27.95 9.85
CA ARG A 175 -13.96 -28.50 9.43
C ARG A 175 -13.26 -27.44 8.57
N LEU A 176 -12.42 -26.63 9.21
CA LEU A 176 -11.75 -25.50 8.64
C LEU A 176 -10.25 -25.79 8.48
N ALA A 177 -9.61 -25.12 7.55
CA ALA A 177 -8.17 -25.04 7.45
C ALA A 177 -7.74 -23.60 7.14
N VAL A 178 -6.50 -23.24 7.46
CA VAL A 178 -5.98 -21.86 7.26
C VAL A 178 -4.64 -21.89 6.55
N ILE A 179 -4.49 -21.05 5.53
CA ILE A 179 -3.21 -20.76 4.88
C ILE A 179 -2.79 -19.36 5.30
N GLU A 180 -1.84 -19.29 6.22
CA GLU A 180 -1.33 -18.01 6.75
C GLU A 180 -0.21 -17.44 5.87
N GLY A 181 0.21 -16.22 6.19
CA GLY A 181 1.34 -15.58 5.56
C GLY A 181 2.66 -15.84 6.28
N ARG A 182 3.66 -15.03 5.98
CA ARG A 182 4.97 -15.06 6.65
C ARG A 182 4.87 -14.53 8.08
N PRO A 183 5.28 -15.30 9.09
CA PRO A 183 5.05 -14.97 10.50
C PRO A 183 5.76 -13.70 10.99
N GLU A 184 6.84 -13.28 10.31
CA GLU A 184 7.58 -12.06 10.65
C GLU A 184 6.82 -10.78 10.29
N LEU A 185 5.76 -10.85 9.47
CA LEU A 185 4.99 -9.68 9.07
C LEU A 185 3.89 -9.34 10.07
N ASP A 186 3.71 -8.05 10.33
CA ASP A 186 2.68 -7.55 11.24
C ASP A 186 1.27 -7.90 10.76
N SER A 187 1.02 -7.80 9.46
CA SER A 187 -0.23 -8.24 8.84
C SER A 187 -0.56 -9.69 9.12
N THR A 188 0.43 -10.60 9.06
CA THR A 188 0.23 -12.02 9.40
C THR A 188 -0.19 -12.16 10.85
N ARG A 189 0.49 -11.49 11.79
CA ARG A 189 0.14 -11.55 13.22
C ARG A 189 -1.25 -11.02 13.53
N LEU A 190 -1.65 -9.94 12.86
CA LEU A 190 -2.99 -9.35 13.02
C LEU A 190 -4.06 -10.29 12.47
N ARG A 191 -3.89 -10.82 11.27
CA ARG A 191 -4.83 -11.78 10.64
C ARG A 191 -4.91 -13.07 11.45
N HIS A 192 -3.78 -13.60 11.93
CA HIS A 192 -3.73 -14.75 12.84
C HIS A 192 -4.58 -14.52 14.09
N ARG A 193 -4.42 -13.36 14.74
CA ARG A 193 -5.22 -13.01 15.91
C ARG A 193 -6.72 -12.95 15.57
N GLY A 194 -7.07 -12.41 14.40
CA GLY A 194 -8.47 -12.22 13.99
C GLY A 194 -9.22 -13.53 13.85
N TRP A 195 -8.75 -14.46 13.04
CA TRP A 195 -9.47 -15.73 12.83
C TRP A 195 -9.55 -16.56 14.12
N ARG A 196 -8.52 -16.53 14.94
CA ARG A 196 -8.52 -17.23 16.26
C ARG A 196 -9.51 -16.60 17.24
N ASN A 197 -9.69 -15.29 17.23
CA ASN A 197 -10.69 -14.62 18.02
C ASN A 197 -12.11 -15.04 17.63
N SER A 198 -12.39 -15.11 16.33
CA SER A 198 -13.68 -15.61 15.82
C SER A 198 -13.96 -17.03 16.30
N MET A 199 -12.98 -17.95 16.17
CA MET A 199 -13.13 -19.32 16.64
C MET A 199 -13.51 -19.39 18.12
N ARG A 200 -12.79 -18.66 18.99
CA ARG A 200 -13.08 -18.61 20.43
C ARG A 200 -14.46 -18.03 20.74
N LYS A 201 -14.86 -16.98 20.03
CA LYS A 201 -16.18 -16.35 20.14
C LYS A 201 -17.32 -17.33 19.83
N HIS A 202 -17.10 -18.24 18.89
CA HIS A 202 -18.04 -19.31 18.54
C HIS A 202 -17.88 -20.58 19.41
N GLY A 203 -17.10 -20.55 20.49
CA GLY A 203 -16.89 -21.68 21.40
C GLY A 203 -16.04 -22.82 20.78
N LEU A 204 -15.25 -22.53 19.75
CA LEU A 204 -14.40 -23.47 19.06
C LEU A 204 -12.94 -23.29 19.46
N ASP A 205 -12.19 -24.37 19.51
CA ASP A 205 -10.78 -24.35 19.81
C ASP A 205 -9.95 -24.08 18.53
N PRO A 206 -9.30 -22.91 18.40
CA PRO A 206 -8.51 -22.61 17.21
C PRO A 206 -7.25 -23.49 17.08
N ASP A 207 -6.80 -24.14 18.15
CA ASP A 207 -5.62 -25.02 18.10
C ASP A 207 -5.92 -26.37 17.41
N GLN A 208 -7.19 -26.69 17.19
CA GLN A 208 -7.62 -27.86 16.41
C GLN A 208 -7.71 -27.58 14.90
N VAL A 209 -7.52 -26.33 14.46
CA VAL A 209 -7.60 -25.97 13.04
C VAL A 209 -6.24 -26.22 12.37
N PRO A 210 -6.17 -27.11 11.38
CA PRO A 210 -4.96 -27.31 10.58
C PRO A 210 -4.55 -25.99 9.91
N MET A 211 -3.30 -25.60 10.09
CA MET A 211 -2.76 -24.35 9.60
C MET A 211 -1.36 -24.56 8.99
N ILE A 212 -1.11 -23.91 7.87
CA ILE A 212 0.20 -23.90 7.21
C ILE A 212 0.59 -22.47 6.86
N ASN A 213 1.83 -22.12 7.16
CA ASN A 213 2.40 -20.84 6.73
C ASN A 213 2.80 -20.90 5.25
N GLY A 214 2.22 -20.00 4.47
CA GLY A 214 2.66 -19.67 3.13
C GLY A 214 3.62 -18.47 3.12
N ASN A 215 3.81 -17.90 1.94
CA ASN A 215 4.67 -16.73 1.74
C ASN A 215 4.00 -15.61 0.93
N TYR A 216 2.67 -15.61 0.87
CA TYR A 216 1.84 -14.70 0.09
C TYR A 216 1.94 -14.91 -1.44
N ARG A 217 2.51 -16.03 -1.91
CA ARG A 217 2.62 -16.35 -3.33
C ARG A 217 1.74 -17.55 -3.71
N TYR A 218 1.31 -17.55 -4.95
CA TYR A 218 0.48 -18.59 -5.55
C TYR A 218 1.01 -20.00 -5.27
N GLU A 219 2.31 -20.24 -5.49
CA GLU A 219 2.93 -21.56 -5.33
C GLU A 219 2.85 -22.06 -3.89
N SER A 220 2.97 -21.14 -2.91
CA SER A 220 2.85 -21.50 -1.50
C SER A 220 1.42 -21.84 -1.12
N GLY A 221 0.44 -21.13 -1.70
CA GLY A 221 -0.98 -21.47 -1.56
C GLY A 221 -1.31 -22.86 -2.11
N CYS A 222 -0.79 -23.17 -3.28
CA CYS A 222 -0.94 -24.48 -3.91
C CYS A 222 -0.32 -25.61 -3.06
N SER A 223 0.92 -25.42 -2.60
CA SER A 223 1.62 -26.40 -1.76
C SER A 223 0.94 -26.62 -0.41
N ALA A 224 0.51 -25.53 0.25
CA ALA A 224 -0.19 -25.59 1.53
C ALA A 224 -1.55 -26.30 1.40
N ALA A 225 -2.33 -25.97 0.37
CA ALA A 225 -3.64 -26.58 0.16
C ALA A 225 -3.52 -28.10 -0.09
N ARG A 226 -2.55 -28.56 -0.89
CA ARG A 226 -2.32 -30.02 -1.10
C ARG A 226 -2.14 -30.75 0.24
N GLN A 227 -1.42 -30.19 1.19
CA GLN A 227 -1.21 -30.79 2.50
C GLN A 227 -2.48 -30.72 3.36
N LEU A 228 -3.18 -29.56 3.34
CA LEU A 228 -4.38 -29.34 4.15
C LEU A 228 -5.57 -30.20 3.70
N LEU A 229 -5.66 -30.60 2.43
CA LEU A 229 -6.70 -31.48 1.92
C LEU A 229 -6.74 -32.85 2.60
N ALA A 230 -5.62 -33.34 3.17
CA ALA A 230 -5.58 -34.56 3.99
C ALA A 230 -6.50 -34.50 5.22
N TYR A 231 -6.77 -33.31 5.74
CA TYR A 231 -7.68 -33.07 6.87
C TYR A 231 -9.16 -32.96 6.45
N LYS A 232 -9.45 -33.08 5.15
CA LYS A 232 -10.78 -32.98 4.55
C LYS A 232 -11.55 -31.73 5.00
N PRO A 233 -10.97 -30.51 4.89
CA PRO A 233 -11.66 -29.29 5.27
C PRO A 233 -12.86 -29.04 4.36
N THR A 234 -13.92 -28.43 4.89
CA THR A 234 -15.04 -27.92 4.08
C THR A 234 -14.82 -26.47 3.65
N ALA A 235 -13.87 -25.77 4.29
CA ALA A 235 -13.44 -24.45 3.86
C ALA A 235 -11.98 -24.19 4.21
N ILE A 236 -11.31 -23.40 3.37
CA ILE A 236 -9.95 -22.89 3.59
C ILE A 236 -9.98 -21.36 3.60
N LEU A 237 -9.47 -20.77 4.67
CA LEU A 237 -9.26 -19.32 4.81
C LEU A 237 -7.80 -19.01 4.44
N CYS A 238 -7.61 -18.18 3.43
CA CYS A 238 -6.29 -17.77 2.96
C CYS A 238 -5.98 -16.33 3.34
N PHE A 239 -4.73 -16.07 3.73
CA PHE A 239 -4.33 -14.72 4.16
C PHE A 239 -4.12 -13.74 3.00
N ASN A 240 -4.18 -14.19 1.75
CA ASN A 240 -4.34 -13.31 0.59
C ASN A 240 -4.98 -14.05 -0.59
N ASP A 241 -5.36 -13.28 -1.60
CA ASP A 241 -6.02 -13.80 -2.79
C ASP A 241 -5.07 -14.65 -3.66
N GLU A 242 -3.79 -14.30 -3.73
CA GLU A 242 -2.79 -15.04 -4.51
C GLU A 242 -2.66 -16.48 -4.01
N MET A 243 -2.60 -16.68 -2.69
CA MET A 243 -2.60 -18.02 -2.08
C MET A 243 -3.96 -18.72 -2.25
N ALA A 244 -5.08 -17.99 -2.23
CA ALA A 244 -6.41 -18.58 -2.49
C ALA A 244 -6.52 -19.12 -3.92
N PHE A 245 -5.98 -18.41 -4.91
CA PHE A 245 -5.91 -18.92 -6.29
C PHE A 245 -5.01 -20.17 -6.39
N GLY A 246 -3.88 -20.18 -5.68
CA GLY A 246 -3.05 -21.39 -5.57
C GLY A 246 -3.80 -22.56 -4.90
N ALA A 247 -4.52 -22.30 -3.83
CA ALA A 247 -5.35 -23.30 -3.15
C ALA A 247 -6.43 -23.87 -4.06
N ARG A 248 -7.13 -23.04 -4.85
CA ARG A 248 -8.09 -23.50 -5.85
C ARG A 248 -7.47 -24.52 -6.82
N THR A 249 -6.28 -24.21 -7.32
CA THR A 249 -5.59 -25.12 -8.25
C THR A 249 -5.33 -26.47 -7.62
N ALA A 250 -4.83 -26.50 -6.39
CA ALA A 250 -4.59 -27.75 -5.66
C ALA A 250 -5.90 -28.55 -5.39
N ILE A 251 -7.00 -27.85 -5.09
CA ILE A 251 -8.33 -28.45 -4.92
C ILE A 251 -8.79 -29.11 -6.22
N HIS A 252 -8.68 -28.43 -7.35
CA HIS A 252 -9.06 -28.97 -8.67
C HIS A 252 -8.17 -30.16 -9.09
N GLU A 253 -6.85 -30.09 -8.84
CA GLU A 253 -5.93 -31.21 -9.09
C GLU A 253 -6.28 -32.48 -8.28
N ALA A 254 -6.87 -32.28 -7.10
CA ALA A 254 -7.39 -33.37 -6.28
C ALA A 254 -8.77 -33.91 -6.74
N GLY A 255 -9.31 -33.39 -7.84
CA GLY A 255 -10.64 -33.77 -8.37
C GLY A 255 -11.81 -33.18 -7.58
N LEU A 256 -11.55 -32.14 -6.76
CA LEU A 256 -12.54 -31.46 -5.95
C LEU A 256 -12.92 -30.09 -6.57
N SER A 257 -14.05 -29.55 -6.18
CA SER A 257 -14.62 -28.33 -6.71
C SER A 257 -14.68 -27.21 -5.64
N VAL A 258 -14.61 -25.95 -6.09
CA VAL A 258 -14.87 -24.74 -5.29
C VAL A 258 -16.15 -24.11 -5.84
N PRO A 259 -17.16 -23.82 -5.01
CA PRO A 259 -17.29 -24.10 -3.56
C PRO A 259 -17.87 -25.50 -3.25
N GLY A 260 -18.14 -26.35 -4.27
CA GLY A 260 -18.88 -27.58 -4.14
C GLY A 260 -18.38 -28.52 -3.03
N ASP A 261 -17.10 -28.79 -2.99
CA ASP A 261 -16.45 -29.63 -1.98
C ASP A 261 -15.72 -28.80 -0.92
N VAL A 262 -15.01 -27.73 -1.32
CA VAL A 262 -14.23 -26.86 -0.44
C VAL A 262 -14.52 -25.40 -0.74
N SER A 263 -15.00 -24.66 0.26
CA SER A 263 -15.17 -23.21 0.18
C SER A 263 -13.81 -22.49 0.33
N LEU A 264 -13.66 -21.32 -0.30
CA LEU A 264 -12.47 -20.49 -0.20
C LEU A 264 -12.81 -19.05 0.16
N ILE A 265 -12.01 -18.46 1.06
CA ILE A 265 -11.95 -17.01 1.28
C ILE A 265 -10.52 -16.53 1.14
N GLY A 266 -10.35 -15.40 0.45
CA GLY A 266 -9.09 -14.69 0.30
C GLY A 266 -9.03 -13.41 1.13
N PHE A 267 -8.02 -12.59 0.84
CA PHE A 267 -7.80 -11.26 1.42
C PHE A 267 -7.04 -10.42 0.39
N ASP A 268 -7.38 -9.16 0.22
CA ASP A 268 -6.86 -8.05 -0.58
C ASP A 268 -7.88 -7.53 -1.61
N ASN A 269 -8.79 -8.36 -2.11
CA ASN A 269 -9.77 -8.06 -3.18
C ASN A 269 -9.08 -7.64 -4.49
N TRP A 270 -8.16 -8.48 -4.99
CA TRP A 270 -7.52 -8.21 -6.27
C TRP A 270 -8.51 -8.29 -7.43
N ASP A 271 -8.40 -7.34 -8.35
CA ASP A 271 -9.12 -7.40 -9.62
C ASP A 271 -8.42 -8.37 -10.57
N LEU A 272 -8.82 -9.65 -10.48
CA LEU A 272 -8.38 -10.70 -11.39
C LEU A 272 -9.48 -11.10 -12.38
N SER A 273 -10.52 -10.27 -12.55
CA SER A 273 -11.66 -10.55 -13.43
C SER A 273 -11.26 -10.84 -14.88
N GLY A 274 -10.13 -10.31 -15.33
CA GLY A 274 -9.57 -10.58 -16.65
C GLY A 274 -8.75 -11.88 -16.76
N TYR A 275 -8.45 -12.57 -15.63
CA TYR A 275 -7.53 -13.70 -15.59
C TYR A 275 -8.11 -14.96 -14.95
N SER A 276 -9.27 -14.89 -14.34
CA SER A 276 -9.90 -16.00 -13.64
C SER A 276 -11.42 -15.95 -13.75
N ASP A 277 -12.01 -17.11 -13.94
CA ASP A 277 -13.45 -17.38 -13.84
C ASP A 277 -13.92 -17.54 -12.37
N MET A 278 -13.00 -17.49 -11.40
CA MET A 278 -13.32 -17.60 -9.99
C MET A 278 -13.64 -16.22 -9.39
N HIS A 279 -14.90 -16.01 -9.06
CA HIS A 279 -15.33 -14.86 -8.29
C HIS A 279 -15.09 -15.11 -6.79
N LEU A 280 -13.88 -14.81 -6.34
CA LEU A 280 -13.42 -15.12 -4.99
C LEU A 280 -14.09 -14.23 -3.96
N THR A 281 -14.72 -14.85 -2.94
CA THR A 281 -15.09 -14.17 -1.69
C THR A 281 -13.82 -13.76 -0.96
N THR A 282 -13.69 -12.48 -0.64
CA THR A 282 -12.43 -11.93 -0.13
C THR A 282 -12.65 -10.72 0.76
N VAL A 283 -11.66 -10.35 1.55
CA VAL A 283 -11.65 -9.09 2.30
C VAL A 283 -11.00 -8.00 1.46
N GLU A 284 -11.69 -6.90 1.24
CA GLU A 284 -11.12 -5.71 0.59
C GLU A 284 -10.19 -4.97 1.55
N ARG A 285 -8.92 -4.84 1.21
CA ARG A 285 -7.93 -4.10 1.99
C ARG A 285 -7.71 -2.67 1.51
N ASN A 286 -8.00 -2.40 0.27
CA ASN A 286 -7.88 -1.11 -0.41
C ASN A 286 -6.56 -0.36 -0.17
N MET A 287 -5.45 -0.97 -0.59
CA MET A 287 -4.10 -0.41 -0.43
C MET A 287 -3.94 0.97 -1.06
N GLY A 288 -4.64 1.22 -2.17
CA GLY A 288 -4.64 2.53 -2.84
C GLY A 288 -5.21 3.64 -1.94
N GLU A 289 -6.32 3.40 -1.24
CA GLU A 289 -6.90 4.40 -0.33
C GLU A 289 -6.03 4.63 0.93
N ILE A 290 -5.40 3.59 1.47
CA ILE A 290 -4.42 3.73 2.56
C ILE A 290 -3.27 4.64 2.11
N ALA A 291 -2.75 4.43 0.91
CA ALA A 291 -1.67 5.22 0.34
C ALA A 291 -2.08 6.67 0.05
N LYS A 292 -3.29 6.88 -0.50
CA LYS A 292 -3.86 8.21 -0.71
C LYS A 292 -3.99 8.99 0.59
N GLU A 293 -4.56 8.37 1.63
CA GLU A 293 -4.72 9.04 2.91
C GLU A 293 -3.37 9.33 3.57
N GLY A 294 -2.42 8.39 3.50
CA GLY A 294 -1.03 8.62 3.95
C GLY A 294 -0.38 9.81 3.26
N ALA A 295 -0.55 9.93 1.94
CA ALA A 295 -0.04 11.07 1.17
C ALA A 295 -0.76 12.38 1.54
N ARG A 296 -2.09 12.38 1.71
CA ARG A 296 -2.86 13.58 2.14
C ARG A 296 -2.39 14.09 3.49
N VAL A 297 -2.19 13.20 4.46
CA VAL A 297 -1.71 13.56 5.79
C VAL A 297 -0.32 14.17 5.72
N LEU A 298 0.60 13.57 4.94
CA LEU A 298 1.93 14.11 4.75
C LEU A 298 1.89 15.50 4.09
N LEU A 299 1.12 15.66 3.00
CA LEU A 299 1.06 16.94 2.28
C LEU A 299 0.42 18.06 3.12
N ARG A 300 -0.58 17.77 3.94
CA ARG A 300 -1.10 18.78 4.90
C ARG A 300 -0.03 19.28 5.85
N ARG A 301 0.83 18.38 6.36
CA ARG A 301 1.97 18.80 7.20
C ARG A 301 2.96 19.67 6.42
N LEU A 302 3.26 19.31 5.17
CA LEU A 302 4.22 20.02 4.32
C LEU A 302 3.71 21.39 3.85
N ASP A 303 2.44 21.49 3.48
CA ASP A 303 1.87 22.67 2.82
C ASP A 303 1.20 23.63 3.82
N GLU A 304 0.57 23.09 4.86
CA GLU A 304 -0.22 23.85 5.83
C GLU A 304 0.42 23.93 7.21
N GLY A 305 1.52 23.20 7.46
CA GLY A 305 2.19 23.12 8.74
C GLY A 305 1.39 22.39 9.83
N ILE A 306 0.31 21.67 9.44
CA ILE A 306 -0.53 20.95 10.39
C ILE A 306 0.19 19.68 10.83
N ILE A 307 0.53 19.61 12.12
CA ILE A 307 1.09 18.42 12.75
C ILE A 307 -0.07 17.63 13.37
N ASP A 308 -0.32 16.45 12.85
CA ASP A 308 -1.43 15.59 13.29
C ASP A 308 -0.92 14.14 13.35
N ASN A 309 -0.50 13.72 14.55
CA ASN A 309 0.08 12.38 14.78
C ASN A 309 -0.99 11.36 15.16
N ARG A 310 -2.20 11.50 14.67
CA ARG A 310 -3.31 10.57 14.93
C ARG A 310 -3.12 9.22 14.23
N ARG A 311 -3.83 8.26 14.78
CA ARG A 311 -4.01 6.93 14.19
C ARG A 311 -5.29 6.93 13.36
N ILE A 312 -5.16 6.71 12.07
CA ILE A 312 -6.28 6.69 11.11
C ILE A 312 -6.53 5.25 10.70
N TYR A 313 -7.76 4.80 10.94
CA TYR A 313 -8.22 3.48 10.50
C TYR A 313 -9.19 3.65 9.34
N LEU A 314 -8.87 3.01 8.22
CA LEU A 314 -9.79 2.84 7.11
C LEU A 314 -10.55 1.52 7.27
N ASP A 315 -11.76 1.45 6.75
CA ASP A 315 -12.59 0.25 6.87
C ASP A 315 -12.17 -0.82 5.85
N ASN A 316 -12.27 -2.08 6.26
CA ASN A 316 -12.14 -3.26 5.42
C ASN A 316 -13.55 -3.86 5.22
N LYS A 317 -13.87 -4.28 4.01
CA LYS A 317 -15.16 -4.92 3.71
C LYS A 317 -14.95 -6.38 3.33
N LEU A 318 -15.82 -7.26 3.81
CA LEU A 318 -15.94 -8.60 3.25
C LEU A 318 -16.77 -8.50 1.97
N ILE A 319 -16.17 -8.89 0.85
CA ILE A 319 -16.81 -8.93 -0.47
C ILE A 319 -17.23 -10.36 -0.73
N ILE A 320 -18.52 -10.60 -0.59
CA ILE A 320 -19.11 -11.94 -0.77
C ILE A 320 -19.32 -12.19 -2.27
N ARG A 321 -18.84 -13.35 -2.75
CA ARG A 321 -18.98 -13.83 -4.13
C ARG A 321 -19.29 -15.35 -4.11
N ASP A 322 -18.80 -16.09 -5.10
CA ASP A 322 -19.28 -17.44 -5.41
C ASP A 322 -18.49 -18.57 -4.72
N THR A 323 -17.42 -18.28 -3.99
CA THR A 323 -16.50 -19.33 -3.48
C THR A 323 -16.83 -19.85 -2.09
N VAL A 324 -17.96 -19.47 -1.50
CA VAL A 324 -18.41 -19.99 -0.21
C VAL A 324 -19.80 -20.60 -0.34
N ARG A 325 -19.92 -21.86 0.02
CA ARG A 325 -21.16 -22.60 0.06
C ARG A 325 -21.82 -22.49 1.44
N ASN A 326 -23.14 -22.32 1.49
CA ASN A 326 -23.92 -22.42 2.71
C ASN A 326 -24.25 -23.87 3.05
N LEU A 327 -23.70 -24.38 4.15
CA LEU A 327 -23.95 -25.77 4.61
C LEU A 327 -25.21 -25.91 5.48
N ASN A 328 -25.84 -24.81 5.88
CA ASN A 328 -27.08 -24.82 6.66
C ASN A 328 -28.31 -25.06 5.77
N GLU A 329 -28.21 -24.78 4.48
CA GLU A 329 -29.26 -25.08 3.52
C GLU A 329 -29.28 -26.60 3.27
N LYS A 330 -30.37 -27.24 3.68
CA LYS A 330 -30.61 -28.65 3.35
C LYS A 330 -30.79 -28.76 1.83
N GLN A 331 -29.94 -29.55 1.17
CA GLN A 331 -30.13 -29.97 -0.22
C GLN A 331 -31.43 -30.74 -0.38
#